data_b800402d27460f9ca0b608486569e989
#
_entry.id   b800402d27460f9ca0b608486569e989
#
_cell.length_a   1.000
_cell.length_b   1.000
_cell.length_c   1.000
_cell.angle_alpha   90.00
_cell.angle_beta   90.00
_cell.angle_gamma   90.00
#
_symmetry.space_group_name_H-M   'P 1'
#
loop_
_entity.id
_entity.type
_entity.pdbx_description
1 polymer ?
#
loop_
_entity_poly.entity_id
_entity_poly.type
_entity_poly.pdbx_seq_one_letter_code
_entity_poly.pdbx_strand_id
1 'polypeptide(L)'
;MNTVVKQNKTVANATDPYNIFSVLSIETKEVLICRVIGDFLNPRGKHGENSKFLSLFLKEIPELQHIACEQLDQAIVTTEYVIDENRRIDIVIEIGGYFVPVEVKIFAGEQKAQCLDYYQFARQRDQTAK
;
A
#
# COMPACT_ATOMS: atom_id res chain seq x y z
N MET A 1 -9.42 -7.59 38.16
CA MET A 1 -8.00 -7.77 38.52
C MET A 1 -7.24 -8.67 37.58
N ASN A 2 -7.78 -9.81 37.22
CA ASN A 2 -7.12 -10.75 36.31
C ASN A 2 -6.89 -10.20 34.89
N THR A 3 -7.75 -9.31 34.43
CA THR A 3 -7.66 -8.70 33.11
C THR A 3 -6.44 -7.79 32.97
N VAL A 4 -6.13 -7.03 34.01
CA VAL A 4 -4.97 -6.11 34.00
C VAL A 4 -3.65 -6.90 34.00
N VAL A 5 -3.58 -8.01 34.75
CA VAL A 5 -2.40 -8.85 34.77
C VAL A 5 -2.14 -9.52 33.42
N LYS A 6 -3.21 -9.91 32.72
CA LYS A 6 -3.09 -10.48 31.36
C LYS A 6 -2.58 -9.46 30.36
N GLN A 7 -3.03 -8.23 30.46
CA GLN A 7 -2.55 -7.15 29.60
C GLN A 7 -1.08 -6.86 29.82
N ASN A 8 -0.64 -6.85 31.08
CA ASN A 8 0.77 -6.67 31.41
C ASN A 8 1.65 -7.79 30.85
N LYS A 9 1.15 -9.01 30.80
CA LYS A 9 1.88 -10.12 30.17
C LYS A 9 2.05 -9.92 28.66
N THR A 10 1.05 -9.36 28.02
CA THR A 10 1.12 -9.08 26.59
C THR A 10 2.15 -7.98 26.32
N VAL A 11 2.18 -6.95 27.14
CA VAL A 11 3.15 -5.85 27.03
C VAL A 11 4.58 -6.31 27.32
N ALA A 12 4.75 -7.28 28.21
CA ALA A 12 6.06 -7.80 28.57
C ALA A 12 6.69 -8.71 27.52
N ASN A 13 5.98 -8.98 26.43
CA ASN A 13 6.47 -9.82 25.35
C ASN A 13 7.46 -9.01 24.49
N ALA A 14 8.73 -9.02 24.90
CA ALA A 14 9.81 -8.28 24.25
C ALA A 14 10.08 -8.70 22.80
N THR A 15 9.38 -9.71 22.29
CA THR A 15 9.52 -10.22 20.92
C THR A 15 8.56 -9.56 19.93
N ASP A 16 7.56 -8.83 20.41
CA ASP A 16 6.64 -8.13 19.51
C ASP A 16 7.34 -6.92 18.86
N PRO A 17 7.39 -6.89 17.55
CA PRO A 17 8.03 -5.77 16.86
C PRO A 17 7.28 -4.46 17.12
N TYR A 18 8.01 -3.37 17.14
CA TYR A 18 7.42 -2.04 17.24
C TYR A 18 6.44 -1.81 16.10
N ASN A 19 5.23 -1.41 16.44
CA ASN A 19 4.17 -1.16 15.45
C ASN A 19 3.57 0.23 15.68
N ILE A 20 3.92 1.17 14.78
CA ILE A 20 3.43 2.54 14.86
C ILE A 20 1.91 2.65 14.69
N PHE A 21 1.30 1.77 13.92
CA PHE A 21 -0.16 1.77 13.74
C PHE A 21 -0.88 1.44 15.05
N SER A 22 -0.32 0.50 15.81
CA SER A 22 -0.83 0.16 17.14
C SER A 22 -0.63 1.31 18.13
N VAL A 23 0.54 1.94 18.12
CA VAL A 23 0.83 3.10 18.97
C VAL A 23 -0.16 4.23 18.73
N LEU A 24 -0.54 4.47 17.47
CA LEU A 24 -1.51 5.48 17.09
C LEU A 24 -2.97 5.02 17.20
N SER A 25 -3.21 3.76 17.59
CA SER A 25 -4.54 3.14 17.67
C SER A 25 -5.31 3.23 16.33
N ILE A 26 -4.59 3.07 15.23
CA ILE A 26 -5.16 3.12 13.87
C ILE A 26 -4.99 1.80 13.12
N GLU A 27 -4.56 0.75 13.78
CA GLU A 27 -4.29 -0.57 13.17
C GLU A 27 -5.51 -1.18 12.46
N THR A 28 -6.71 -0.71 12.78
CA THR A 28 -7.95 -1.16 12.14
C THR A 28 -8.51 -0.16 11.11
N LYS A 29 -7.83 0.95 10.90
CA LYS A 29 -8.30 2.04 10.06
C LYS A 29 -7.60 2.00 8.70
N GLU A 30 -8.13 1.18 7.79
CA GLU A 30 -7.52 0.94 6.48
C GLU A 30 -7.20 2.23 5.72
N VAL A 31 -8.11 3.21 5.71
CA VAL A 31 -7.90 4.49 4.99
C VAL A 31 -6.69 5.24 5.52
N LEU A 32 -6.51 5.30 6.84
CA LEU A 32 -5.37 5.99 7.45
C LEU A 32 -4.07 5.25 7.19
N ILE A 33 -4.10 3.92 7.25
CA ILE A 33 -2.96 3.07 6.94
C ILE A 33 -2.57 3.24 5.47
N CYS A 34 -3.54 3.27 4.56
CA CYS A 34 -3.28 3.51 3.14
C CYS A 34 -2.59 4.86 2.89
N ARG A 35 -2.95 5.90 3.65
CA ARG A 35 -2.26 7.20 3.55
C ARG A 35 -0.79 7.12 3.96
N VAL A 36 -0.50 6.38 5.02
CA VAL A 36 0.89 6.17 5.48
C VAL A 36 1.68 5.36 4.44
N ILE A 37 1.11 4.25 3.97
CA ILE A 37 1.74 3.41 2.95
C ILE A 37 1.94 4.21 1.65
N GLY A 38 0.93 4.96 1.24
CA GLY A 38 0.99 5.82 0.05
C GLY A 38 2.11 6.85 0.14
N ASP A 39 2.30 7.47 1.30
CA ASP A 39 3.41 8.40 1.52
C ASP A 39 4.77 7.69 1.37
N PHE A 40 4.94 6.51 1.98
CA PHE A 40 6.18 5.75 1.85
C PHE A 40 6.48 5.34 0.41
N LEU A 41 5.46 4.93 -0.33
CA LEU A 41 5.63 4.53 -1.73
C LEU A 41 5.84 5.73 -2.67
N ASN A 42 5.48 6.93 -2.26
CA ASN A 42 5.61 8.13 -3.07
C ASN A 42 7.06 8.64 -3.04
N PRO A 43 7.74 8.74 -4.19
CA PRO A 43 9.10 9.29 -4.23
C PRO A 43 9.21 10.71 -3.70
N ARG A 44 8.12 11.45 -3.72
CA ARG A 44 8.01 12.82 -3.19
C ARG A 44 7.28 12.88 -1.86
N GLY A 45 7.21 11.75 -1.17
CA GLY A 45 6.57 11.64 0.14
C GLY A 45 7.29 12.42 1.23
N LYS A 46 6.58 12.66 2.32
CA LYS A 46 7.10 13.43 3.47
C LYS A 46 8.23 12.73 4.21
N HIS A 47 8.45 11.43 3.94
CA HIS A 47 9.58 10.69 4.53
C HIS A 47 10.95 11.21 4.09
N GLY A 48 11.05 11.90 2.93
CA GLY A 48 12.30 12.51 2.47
C GLY A 48 13.34 11.53 1.93
N GLU A 49 13.00 10.27 1.69
CA GLU A 49 13.91 9.20 1.24
C GLU A 49 13.82 8.92 -0.27
N ASN A 50 13.25 9.85 -1.04
CA ASN A 50 13.07 9.70 -2.48
C ASN A 50 12.36 8.39 -2.85
N SER A 51 12.85 7.66 -3.84
CA SER A 51 12.24 6.41 -4.31
C SER A 51 12.70 5.14 -3.59
N LYS A 52 13.38 5.29 -2.46
CA LYS A 52 13.95 4.14 -1.73
C LYS A 52 12.92 3.09 -1.34
N PHE A 53 11.83 3.51 -0.70
CA PHE A 53 10.78 2.57 -0.27
C PHE A 53 10.02 2.01 -1.46
N LEU A 54 9.75 2.82 -2.48
CA LEU A 54 9.13 2.36 -3.72
C LEU A 54 10.00 1.29 -4.40
N SER A 55 11.30 1.53 -4.49
CA SER A 55 12.25 0.57 -5.04
C SER A 55 12.21 -0.77 -4.32
N LEU A 56 12.19 -0.76 -2.98
CA LEU A 56 12.12 -1.97 -2.18
C LEU A 56 10.79 -2.72 -2.41
N PHE A 57 9.69 -2.00 -2.50
CA PHE A 57 8.39 -2.59 -2.77
C PHE A 57 8.33 -3.25 -4.15
N LEU A 58 8.79 -2.55 -5.18
CA LEU A 58 8.75 -3.07 -6.56
C LEU A 58 9.67 -4.28 -6.79
N LYS A 59 10.71 -4.46 -5.98
CA LYS A 59 11.55 -5.65 -6.03
C LYS A 59 10.80 -6.93 -5.68
N GLU A 60 9.73 -6.82 -4.91
CA GLU A 60 8.87 -7.97 -4.58
C GLU A 60 7.94 -8.37 -5.73
N ILE A 61 7.87 -7.56 -6.79
CA ILE A 61 7.04 -7.81 -7.96
C ILE A 61 7.95 -8.15 -9.14
N PRO A 62 8.05 -9.44 -9.54
CA PRO A 62 9.03 -9.88 -10.54
C PRO A 62 8.96 -9.11 -11.85
N GLU A 63 7.75 -8.77 -12.31
CA GLU A 63 7.52 -8.07 -13.57
C GLU A 63 8.01 -6.63 -13.56
N LEU A 64 8.25 -6.05 -12.38
CA LEU A 64 8.61 -4.65 -12.22
C LEU A 64 10.05 -4.43 -11.76
N GLN A 65 10.82 -5.50 -11.58
CA GLN A 65 12.20 -5.41 -11.10
C GLN A 65 13.15 -4.71 -12.07
N HIS A 66 12.79 -4.63 -13.35
CA HIS A 66 13.60 -4.01 -14.40
C HIS A 66 13.45 -2.49 -14.51
N ILE A 67 12.57 -1.88 -13.72
CA ILE A 67 12.32 -0.44 -13.83
C ILE A 67 13.54 0.36 -13.38
N ALA A 68 13.97 1.29 -14.22
CA ALA A 68 15.16 2.12 -13.99
C ALA A 68 14.93 3.15 -12.89
N CYS A 69 16.01 3.56 -12.22
CA CYS A 69 15.95 4.53 -11.13
C CYS A 69 15.29 5.86 -11.53
N GLU A 70 15.54 6.32 -12.75
CA GLU A 70 14.96 7.57 -13.27
C GLU A 70 13.43 7.48 -13.36
N GLN A 71 12.92 6.30 -13.72
CA GLN A 71 11.48 6.05 -13.75
C GLN A 71 10.86 6.00 -12.35
N LEU A 72 11.60 5.43 -11.38
CA LEU A 72 11.16 5.39 -9.99
C LEU A 72 10.90 6.79 -9.43
N ASP A 73 11.79 7.74 -9.72
CA ASP A 73 11.66 9.12 -9.22
C ASP A 73 10.47 9.86 -9.84
N GLN A 74 9.98 9.40 -10.99
CA GLN A 74 8.84 9.98 -11.70
C GLN A 74 7.51 9.29 -11.39
N ALA A 75 7.52 8.25 -10.58
CA ALA A 75 6.30 7.53 -10.22
C ALA A 75 5.26 8.45 -9.59
N ILE A 76 4.00 8.21 -9.93
CA ILE A 76 2.85 8.89 -9.34
C ILE A 76 2.12 7.88 -8.47
N VAL A 77 1.98 8.21 -7.19
CA VAL A 77 1.28 7.38 -6.21
C VAL A 77 0.02 8.12 -5.76
N THR A 78 -1.13 7.49 -5.97
CA THR A 78 -2.43 8.05 -5.61
C THR A 78 -3.12 7.13 -4.62
N THR A 79 -3.57 7.67 -3.50
CA THR A 79 -4.42 6.95 -2.54
C THR A 79 -5.89 7.23 -2.85
N GLU A 80 -6.76 6.28 -2.52
CA GLU A 80 -8.20 6.37 -2.78
C GLU A 80 -8.50 6.71 -4.24
N TYR A 81 -7.85 6.01 -5.16
CA TYR A 81 -8.00 6.24 -6.60
C TYR A 81 -9.41 5.90 -7.06
N VAL A 82 -10.11 6.89 -7.59
CA VAL A 82 -11.51 6.76 -8.02
C VAL A 82 -11.58 6.13 -9.42
N ILE A 83 -12.25 4.99 -9.52
CA ILE A 83 -12.57 4.36 -10.81
C ILE A 83 -13.88 4.95 -11.35
N ASP A 84 -14.91 4.95 -10.50
CA ASP A 84 -16.24 5.49 -10.78
C ASP A 84 -16.95 5.90 -9.47
N GLU A 85 -18.23 6.18 -9.53
CA GLU A 85 -19.00 6.65 -8.37
C GLU A 85 -18.98 5.70 -7.17
N ASN A 86 -18.80 4.40 -7.41
CA ASN A 86 -18.92 3.35 -6.39
C ASN A 86 -17.63 2.59 -6.10
N ARG A 87 -16.59 2.75 -6.93
CA ARG A 87 -15.37 1.94 -6.85
C ARG A 87 -14.13 2.80 -6.68
N ARG A 88 -13.30 2.39 -5.75
CA ARG A 88 -12.00 3.00 -5.49
C ARG A 88 -10.95 1.92 -5.32
N ILE A 89 -9.73 2.23 -5.70
CA ILE A 89 -8.54 1.43 -5.41
C ILE A 89 -7.79 2.11 -4.27
N ASP A 90 -7.35 1.36 -3.28
CA ASP A 90 -6.70 1.91 -2.10
C ASP A 90 -5.46 2.72 -2.44
N ILE A 91 -4.59 2.16 -3.27
CA ILE A 91 -3.38 2.83 -3.74
C ILE A 91 -3.14 2.45 -5.20
N VAL A 92 -2.77 3.42 -6.02
CA VAL A 92 -2.33 3.19 -7.40
C VAL A 92 -0.94 3.77 -7.57
N ILE A 93 -0.05 3.00 -8.18
CA ILE A 93 1.28 3.44 -8.58
C ILE A 93 1.32 3.46 -10.11
N GLU A 94 1.53 4.63 -10.69
CA GLU A 94 1.75 4.80 -12.13
C GLU A 94 3.23 5.03 -12.38
N ILE A 95 3.88 4.10 -13.07
CA ILE A 95 5.32 4.12 -13.26
C ILE A 95 5.71 3.43 -14.56
N GLY A 96 6.52 4.11 -15.38
CA GLY A 96 7.10 3.52 -16.58
C GLY A 96 6.08 2.90 -17.54
N GLY A 97 4.88 3.47 -17.65
CA GLY A 97 3.78 2.93 -18.46
C GLY A 97 2.96 1.83 -17.75
N TYR A 98 3.35 1.41 -16.57
CA TYR A 98 2.58 0.45 -15.76
C TYR A 98 1.58 1.16 -14.87
N PHE A 99 0.44 0.52 -14.71
CA PHE A 99 -0.60 0.89 -13.76
C PHE A 99 -0.69 -0.22 -12.70
N VAL A 100 -0.23 0.04 -11.50
CA VAL A 100 -0.10 -0.95 -10.43
C VAL A 100 -1.12 -0.67 -9.33
N PRO A 101 -2.25 -1.38 -9.31
CA PRO A 101 -3.22 -1.25 -8.23
C PRO A 101 -2.76 -2.05 -7.00
N VAL A 102 -2.89 -1.44 -5.84
CA VAL A 102 -2.55 -2.06 -4.55
C VAL A 102 -3.77 -1.99 -3.64
N GLU A 103 -4.23 -3.14 -3.20
CA GLU A 103 -5.31 -3.28 -2.23
C GLU A 103 -4.74 -3.59 -0.86
N VAL A 104 -5.19 -2.87 0.14
CA VAL A 104 -4.75 -3.04 1.54
C VAL A 104 -5.85 -3.76 2.31
N LYS A 105 -5.54 -4.93 2.86
CA LYS A 105 -6.48 -5.70 3.69
C LYS A 105 -5.86 -5.98 5.06
N ILE A 106 -6.63 -5.69 6.10
CA ILE A 106 -6.18 -5.90 7.48
C ILE A 106 -6.89 -7.10 8.10
N PHE A 107 -8.20 -7.19 7.95
CA PHE A 107 -9.00 -8.27 8.54
C PHE A 107 -9.91 -9.00 7.57
N ALA A 108 -10.29 -8.38 6.46
CA ALA A 108 -11.16 -9.01 5.49
C ALA A 108 -10.39 -10.07 4.69
N GLY A 109 -11.01 -11.23 4.49
CA GLY A 109 -10.49 -12.20 3.54
C GLY A 109 -10.47 -11.63 2.12
N GLU A 110 -9.58 -12.15 1.30
CA GLU A 110 -9.48 -11.73 -0.10
C GLU A 110 -10.83 -11.95 -0.82
N GLN A 111 -11.33 -10.91 -1.46
CA GLN A 111 -12.49 -10.99 -2.33
C GLN A 111 -12.00 -11.17 -3.76
N LYS A 112 -12.07 -12.41 -4.26
CA LYS A 112 -11.60 -12.75 -5.62
C LYS A 112 -12.21 -11.86 -6.70
N ALA A 113 -13.48 -11.50 -6.56
CA ALA A 113 -14.15 -10.61 -7.50
C ALA A 113 -13.54 -9.21 -7.55
N GLN A 114 -13.10 -8.67 -6.42
CA GLN A 114 -12.48 -7.36 -6.33
C GLN A 114 -11.11 -7.33 -7.02
N CYS A 115 -10.26 -8.31 -6.76
CA CYS A 115 -8.96 -8.43 -7.41
C CYS A 115 -9.08 -8.56 -8.93
N LEU A 116 -10.04 -9.37 -9.40
CA LEU A 116 -10.29 -9.54 -10.83
C LEU A 116 -10.78 -8.24 -11.48
N ASP A 117 -11.67 -7.51 -10.83
CA ASP A 117 -12.18 -6.22 -11.31
C ASP A 117 -11.04 -5.20 -11.47
N TYR A 118 -10.18 -5.10 -10.48
CA TYR A 118 -9.02 -4.19 -10.53
C TYR A 118 -8.02 -4.58 -11.60
N TYR A 119 -7.77 -5.86 -11.77
CA TYR A 119 -6.91 -6.37 -12.83
C TYR A 119 -7.44 -6.04 -14.23
N GLN A 120 -8.72 -6.23 -14.46
CA GLN A 120 -9.37 -5.89 -15.72
C GLN A 120 -9.31 -4.38 -16.01
N PHE A 121 -9.56 -3.57 -15.00
CA PHE A 121 -9.44 -2.12 -15.12
C PHE A 121 -8.01 -1.69 -15.50
N ALA A 122 -7.02 -2.24 -14.82
CA ALA A 122 -5.61 -1.96 -15.10
C ALA A 122 -5.22 -2.33 -16.52
N ARG A 123 -5.66 -3.49 -17.00
CA ARG A 123 -5.39 -3.93 -18.38
C ARG A 123 -6.02 -3.02 -19.43
N GLN A 124 -7.23 -2.56 -19.20
CA GLN A 124 -7.89 -1.62 -20.12
C GLN A 124 -7.11 -0.31 -20.20
N ARG A 125 -6.63 0.16 -19.09
CA ARG A 125 -5.84 1.40 -19.02
C ARG A 125 -4.51 1.28 -19.77
N ASP A 126 -3.81 0.17 -19.61
CA ASP A 126 -2.55 -0.08 -20.32
C ASP A 126 -2.74 -0.13 -21.83
N GLN A 127 -3.87 -0.65 -22.30
CA GLN A 127 -4.20 -0.67 -23.72
C GLN A 127 -4.53 0.73 -24.28
N THR A 128 -5.05 1.60 -23.44
CA THR A 128 -5.40 2.98 -23.83
C THR A 128 -4.23 3.96 -23.70
N ALA A 129 -3.22 3.60 -22.95
CA ALA A 129 -2.02 4.42 -22.71
C ALA A 129 -1.02 4.43 -23.88
N LYS A 130 -1.40 3.88 -25.01
CA LYS A 130 -0.61 3.98 -26.24
C LYS A 130 -0.76 5.37 -26.84
#